data_26e38ed5e924a0b51ea1c5273d495fec
#
_entry.id   26e38ed5e924a0b51ea1c5273d495fec
#
_cell.length_a   1.000
_cell.length_b   1.000
_cell.length_c   1.000
_cell.angle_alpha   90.00
_cell.angle_beta   90.00
_cell.angle_gamma   90.00
#
_symmetry.space_group_name_H-M   'P 1'
#
loop_
_entity.id
_entity.type
_entity.pdbx_description
1 polymer ?
#
loop_
_entity_poly.entity_id
_entity_poly.type
_entity_poly.pdbx_seq_one_letter_code
_entity_poly.pdbx_strand_id
1 'polypeptide(L)'
;LETELDQACQRFEAIFPEITLWSFCYPCYNTFVGRGTNRYSYVPLVAGRFFAARGGGEMSNLTNSPYHADLHCLMSWKCENQKADDLIELIQRTNRDGGGWNIFTFHGVGGGHLSIEQAEFEALCHYLQREKDTVWMAPLVEVALQLHQWRQQGN
;
A
#
# COMPACT_ATOMS: atom_id res chain seq x y z
N LEU A 1 18.67 -10.90 -6.77
CA LEU A 1 17.65 -9.96 -6.30
C LEU A 1 17.90 -8.55 -6.83
N GLU A 2 19.07 -7.95 -6.62
CA GLU A 2 19.37 -6.60 -7.09
C GLU A 2 19.22 -6.48 -8.61
N THR A 3 19.83 -7.37 -9.35
CA THR A 3 19.70 -7.46 -10.82
C THR A 3 18.24 -7.59 -11.28
N GLU A 4 17.41 -8.34 -10.56
CA GLU A 4 15.99 -8.52 -10.88
C GLU A 4 15.20 -7.23 -10.67
N LEU A 5 15.51 -6.47 -9.61
CA LEU A 5 14.91 -5.16 -9.36
C LEU A 5 15.31 -4.16 -10.46
N ASP A 6 16.61 -4.14 -10.84
CA ASP A 6 17.09 -3.28 -11.92
C ASP A 6 16.43 -3.61 -13.26
N GLN A 7 16.30 -4.88 -13.59
CA GLN A 7 15.61 -5.33 -14.81
C GLN A 7 14.13 -4.96 -14.80
N ALA A 8 13.45 -5.06 -13.64
CA ALA A 8 12.06 -4.64 -13.51
C ALA A 8 11.90 -3.14 -13.75
N CYS A 9 12.75 -2.30 -13.14
CA CYS A 9 12.75 -0.86 -13.37
C CYS A 9 12.95 -0.52 -14.84
N GLN A 10 13.99 -1.08 -15.47
CA GLN A 10 14.27 -0.88 -16.90
C GLN A 10 13.10 -1.29 -17.80
N ARG A 11 12.41 -2.38 -17.43
CA ARG A 11 11.24 -2.84 -18.18
C ARG A 11 10.05 -1.90 -18.04
N PHE A 12 9.82 -1.38 -16.84
CA PHE A 12 8.75 -0.41 -16.60
C PHE A 12 9.01 0.90 -17.34
N GLU A 13 10.22 1.44 -17.27
CA GLU A 13 10.63 2.64 -18.00
C GLU A 13 10.49 2.48 -19.52
N ALA A 14 10.80 1.30 -20.05
CA ALA A 14 10.63 1.02 -21.48
C ALA A 14 9.18 0.94 -21.93
N ILE A 15 8.26 0.48 -21.06
CA ILE A 15 6.83 0.33 -21.37
C ILE A 15 6.06 1.62 -21.08
N PHE A 16 6.44 2.36 -20.04
CA PHE A 16 5.74 3.55 -19.54
C PHE A 16 6.73 4.70 -19.33
N PRO A 17 7.33 5.24 -20.41
CA PRO A 17 8.39 6.26 -20.30
C PRO A 17 7.94 7.57 -19.66
N GLU A 18 6.62 7.81 -19.61
CA GLU A 18 6.01 8.98 -18.97
C GLU A 18 5.90 8.86 -17.44
N ILE A 19 6.01 7.66 -16.89
CA ILE A 19 5.89 7.42 -15.45
C ILE A 19 7.28 7.45 -14.82
N THR A 20 7.51 8.41 -13.96
CA THR A 20 8.81 8.65 -13.32
C THR A 20 8.90 8.14 -11.88
N LEU A 21 7.75 7.86 -11.24
CA LEU A 21 7.70 7.38 -9.86
C LEU A 21 6.94 6.07 -9.78
N TRP A 22 7.56 5.07 -9.20
CA TRP A 22 7.02 3.74 -9.01
C TRP A 22 6.90 3.39 -7.54
N SER A 23 5.88 2.60 -7.20
CA SER A 23 5.77 1.95 -5.90
C SER A 23 6.04 0.46 -6.02
N PHE A 24 6.49 -0.13 -4.92
CA PHE A 24 6.82 -1.56 -4.82
C PHE A 24 5.88 -2.29 -3.86
N CYS A 25 5.61 -3.55 -4.15
CA CYS A 25 4.92 -4.45 -3.24
C CYS A 25 5.84 -5.62 -2.88
N TYR A 26 6.17 -5.76 -1.61
CA TYR A 26 7.00 -6.87 -1.15
C TYR A 26 6.29 -8.21 -1.39
N PRO A 27 6.87 -9.12 -2.21
CA PRO A 27 6.27 -10.43 -2.44
C PRO A 27 6.04 -11.19 -1.13
N CYS A 28 4.84 -11.75 -0.97
CA CYS A 28 4.43 -12.42 0.27
C CYS A 28 4.66 -11.57 1.53
N TYR A 29 4.62 -10.25 1.41
CA TYR A 29 4.88 -9.27 2.47
C TYR A 29 6.27 -9.35 3.12
N ASN A 30 7.19 -10.14 2.56
CA ASN A 30 8.52 -10.33 3.10
C ASN A 30 9.44 -9.18 2.72
N THR A 31 10.01 -8.50 3.73
CA THR A 31 11.04 -7.48 3.58
C THR A 31 12.46 -8.04 3.74
N PHE A 32 12.58 -9.35 3.87
CA PHE A 32 13.83 -10.08 4.08
C PHE A 32 14.02 -11.19 3.08
N VAL A 33 15.28 -11.47 2.73
CA VAL A 33 15.71 -12.63 1.96
C VAL A 33 16.77 -13.42 2.72
N GLY A 34 17.06 -14.65 2.25
CA GLY A 34 18.00 -15.54 2.91
C GLY A 34 17.37 -16.31 4.08
N ARG A 35 18.19 -17.11 4.74
CA ARG A 35 17.80 -17.96 5.88
C ARG A 35 18.88 -17.95 6.97
N GLY A 36 18.45 -18.16 8.21
CA GLY A 36 19.37 -18.24 9.37
C GLY A 36 20.26 -17.00 9.46
N THR A 37 21.54 -17.20 9.64
CA THR A 37 22.56 -16.15 9.75
C THR A 37 22.76 -15.34 8.46
N ASN A 38 22.29 -15.86 7.30
CA ASN A 38 22.37 -15.19 6.02
C ASN A 38 21.07 -14.41 5.68
N ARG A 39 20.16 -14.28 6.64
CA ARG A 39 18.95 -13.46 6.45
C ARG A 39 19.32 -11.99 6.53
N TYR A 40 18.88 -11.20 5.54
CA TYR A 40 19.07 -9.77 5.51
C TYR A 40 17.86 -9.05 4.92
N SER A 41 17.67 -7.79 5.33
CA SER A 41 16.62 -6.92 4.78
C SER A 41 17.03 -6.42 3.39
N TYR A 42 16.09 -6.42 2.45
CA TYR A 42 16.30 -5.81 1.14
C TYR A 42 15.50 -4.49 0.95
N VAL A 43 14.94 -3.97 2.05
CA VAL A 43 14.31 -2.64 2.07
C VAL A 43 15.23 -1.56 1.49
N PRO A 44 16.54 -1.48 1.84
CA PRO A 44 17.43 -0.48 1.26
C PRO A 44 17.58 -0.58 -0.26
N LEU A 45 17.55 -1.79 -0.82
CA LEU A 45 17.61 -1.99 -2.28
C LEU A 45 16.35 -1.48 -2.97
N VAL A 46 15.19 -1.71 -2.35
CA VAL A 46 13.90 -1.21 -2.82
C VAL A 46 13.83 0.31 -2.69
N ALA A 47 14.27 0.87 -1.56
CA ALA A 47 14.28 2.31 -1.32
C ALA A 47 15.17 3.10 -2.29
N GLY A 48 16.22 2.48 -2.81
CA GLY A 48 17.07 3.08 -3.84
C GLY A 48 16.45 3.11 -5.25
N ARG A 49 15.30 2.47 -5.48
CA ARG A 49 14.69 2.29 -6.81
C ARG A 49 13.23 2.71 -6.89
N PHE A 50 12.51 2.60 -5.82
CA PHE A 50 11.07 2.88 -5.76
C PHE A 50 10.79 4.00 -4.77
N PHE A 51 9.83 4.85 -5.09
CA PHE A 51 9.49 6.00 -4.26
C PHE A 51 8.79 5.59 -2.96
N ALA A 52 8.02 4.53 -2.99
CA ALA A 52 7.35 3.96 -1.82
C ALA A 52 7.19 2.45 -1.97
N ALA A 53 7.05 1.75 -0.84
CA ALA A 53 6.85 0.30 -0.84
C ALA A 53 5.91 -0.14 0.28
N ARG A 54 5.05 -1.12 -0.02
CA ARG A 54 4.13 -1.70 0.95
C ARG A 54 4.41 -3.17 1.22
N GLY A 55 4.33 -3.56 2.46
CA GLY A 55 4.17 -4.94 2.92
C GLY A 55 2.71 -5.27 3.24
N GLY A 56 2.49 -6.21 4.13
CA GLY A 56 1.21 -6.52 4.76
C GLY A 56 1.09 -5.86 6.13
N GLY A 57 -0.13 -5.74 6.62
CA GLY A 57 -0.47 -5.18 7.93
C GLY A 57 -0.83 -6.24 8.97
N GLU A 58 -0.48 -7.50 8.73
CA GLU A 58 -0.91 -8.63 9.58
C GLU A 58 -0.44 -8.54 11.03
N MET A 59 0.60 -7.74 11.27
CA MET A 59 1.22 -7.56 12.59
C MET A 59 0.71 -6.34 13.35
N SER A 60 -0.20 -5.54 12.77
CA SER A 60 -0.63 -4.29 13.38
C SER A 60 -2.08 -3.97 13.02
N ASN A 61 -2.84 -3.53 14.02
CA ASN A 61 -4.17 -2.95 13.84
C ASN A 61 -4.14 -1.43 13.61
N LEU A 62 -2.98 -0.90 13.25
CA LEU A 62 -2.77 0.52 13.07
C LEU A 62 -2.75 0.88 11.59
N THR A 63 -3.34 1.99 11.26
CA THR A 63 -3.19 2.65 9.95
C THR A 63 -1.80 3.28 9.82
N ASN A 64 -1.36 3.58 8.60
CA ASN A 64 -0.10 4.30 8.39
C ASN A 64 -0.24 5.74 8.88
N SER A 65 0.61 6.11 9.85
CA SER A 65 0.62 7.49 10.37
C SER A 65 1.17 8.44 9.31
N PRO A 66 0.48 9.54 8.99
CA PRO A 66 1.01 10.55 8.08
C PRO A 66 2.32 11.19 8.59
N TYR A 67 2.54 11.21 9.89
CA TYR A 67 3.73 11.79 10.52
C TYR A 67 4.94 10.85 10.53
N HIS A 68 4.72 9.54 10.75
CA HIS A 68 5.78 8.61 11.15
C HIS A 68 5.93 7.38 10.27
N ALA A 69 4.98 7.12 9.34
CA ALA A 69 5.08 5.94 8.48
C ALA A 69 6.36 6.00 7.64
N ASP A 70 7.10 4.88 7.64
CA ASP A 70 8.19 4.66 6.70
C ASP A 70 7.60 4.36 5.32
N LEU A 71 7.87 5.23 4.34
CA LEU A 71 7.33 5.09 2.99
C LEU A 71 7.82 3.81 2.28
N HIS A 72 8.89 3.18 2.78
CA HIS A 72 9.38 1.91 2.25
C HIS A 72 8.99 0.67 3.07
N CYS A 73 8.20 0.87 4.14
CA CYS A 73 7.65 -0.20 4.99
C CYS A 73 6.17 0.05 5.31
N LEU A 74 5.40 0.53 4.35
CA LEU A 74 3.97 0.80 4.52
C LEU A 74 3.19 -0.48 4.78
N MET A 75 2.25 -0.41 5.71
CA MET A 75 1.32 -1.50 6.01
C MET A 75 0.13 -1.46 5.08
N SER A 76 -0.39 -2.63 4.73
CA SER A 76 -1.62 -2.77 3.97
C SER A 76 -2.57 -3.77 4.65
N TRP A 77 -3.86 -3.54 4.48
CA TRP A 77 -4.93 -4.39 4.99
C TRP A 77 -5.29 -5.43 3.96
N LYS A 78 -5.35 -6.69 4.37
CA LYS A 78 -5.84 -7.77 3.53
C LYS A 78 -7.36 -7.69 3.44
N CYS A 79 -7.89 -7.85 2.23
CA CYS A 79 -9.32 -7.74 1.98
C CYS A 79 -9.98 -9.07 1.59
N GLU A 80 -9.24 -10.20 1.68
CA GLU A 80 -9.78 -11.53 1.41
C GLU A 80 -10.89 -11.88 2.39
N ASN A 81 -12.04 -12.29 1.86
CA ASN A 81 -13.22 -12.68 2.61
C ASN A 81 -13.75 -11.61 3.61
N GLN A 82 -13.32 -10.34 3.46
CA GLN A 82 -13.81 -9.25 4.29
C GLN A 82 -15.20 -8.80 3.83
N LYS A 83 -15.97 -8.25 4.77
CA LYS A 83 -17.22 -7.56 4.48
C LYS A 83 -16.94 -6.08 4.22
N ALA A 84 -17.77 -5.46 3.38
CA ALA A 84 -17.68 -4.03 3.13
C ALA A 84 -17.78 -3.22 4.43
N ASP A 85 -18.68 -3.61 5.33
CA ASP A 85 -18.90 -2.93 6.60
C ASP A 85 -17.64 -2.92 7.48
N ASP A 86 -16.85 -4.00 7.51
CA ASP A 86 -15.60 -4.09 8.27
C ASP A 86 -14.54 -3.12 7.73
N LEU A 87 -14.43 -3.03 6.39
CA LEU A 87 -13.50 -2.12 5.73
C LEU A 87 -13.95 -0.65 5.88
N ILE A 88 -15.25 -0.40 5.81
CA ILE A 88 -15.86 0.92 6.03
C ILE A 88 -15.64 1.37 7.48
N GLU A 89 -15.86 0.50 8.47
CA GLU A 89 -15.61 0.82 9.87
C GLU A 89 -14.13 1.18 10.11
N LEU A 90 -13.20 0.49 9.45
CA LEU A 90 -11.78 0.82 9.50
C LEU A 90 -11.53 2.26 8.99
N ILE A 91 -12.12 2.65 7.86
CA ILE A 91 -11.99 4.00 7.30
C ILE A 91 -12.59 5.03 8.27
N GLN A 92 -13.80 4.78 8.76
CA GLN A 92 -14.46 5.68 9.71
C GLN A 92 -13.68 5.84 11.01
N ARG A 93 -13.14 4.75 11.55
CA ARG A 93 -12.28 4.80 12.74
C ARG A 93 -11.04 5.65 12.48
N THR A 94 -10.36 5.44 11.34
CA THR A 94 -9.20 6.24 10.95
C THR A 94 -9.54 7.73 10.91
N ASN A 95 -10.70 8.12 10.37
CA ASN A 95 -11.14 9.50 10.35
C ASN A 95 -11.43 10.05 11.75
N ARG A 96 -12.10 9.27 12.61
CA ARG A 96 -12.37 9.65 14.01
C ARG A 96 -11.07 9.84 14.82
N ASP A 97 -10.05 9.05 14.54
CA ASP A 97 -8.77 9.08 15.24
C ASP A 97 -7.80 10.17 14.73
N GLY A 98 -8.29 11.10 13.94
CA GLY A 98 -7.52 12.25 13.46
C GLY A 98 -6.89 12.07 12.07
N GLY A 99 -7.29 11.04 11.37
CA GLY A 99 -6.82 10.75 10.01
C GLY A 99 -5.65 9.76 9.96
N GLY A 100 -5.39 9.27 8.76
CA GLY A 100 -4.35 8.31 8.50
C GLY A 100 -4.45 7.74 7.10
N TRP A 101 -3.53 6.87 6.74
CA TRP A 101 -3.48 6.27 5.42
C TRP A 101 -3.71 4.76 5.49
N ASN A 102 -4.85 4.31 4.99
CA ASN A 102 -5.18 2.91 4.80
C ASN A 102 -4.84 2.48 3.36
N ILE A 103 -4.11 1.38 3.22
CA ILE A 103 -3.83 0.74 1.95
C ILE A 103 -4.55 -0.60 1.95
N PHE A 104 -5.46 -0.82 1.00
CA PHE A 104 -6.19 -2.07 0.86
C PHE A 104 -5.56 -2.96 -0.20
N THR A 105 -5.38 -4.23 0.14
CA THR A 105 -4.83 -5.24 -0.77
C THR A 105 -5.92 -6.21 -1.20
N PHE A 106 -6.22 -6.22 -2.49
CA PHE A 106 -7.14 -7.17 -3.12
C PHE A 106 -6.32 -8.12 -4.01
N HIS A 107 -6.48 -9.42 -3.80
CA HIS A 107 -5.89 -10.44 -4.68
C HIS A 107 -6.85 -10.81 -5.81
N GLY A 108 -8.15 -10.69 -5.58
CA GLY A 108 -9.18 -10.92 -6.58
C GLY A 108 -10.54 -10.40 -6.13
N VAL A 109 -11.47 -10.23 -7.06
CA VAL A 109 -12.85 -9.81 -6.84
C VAL A 109 -13.80 -10.79 -7.50
N GLY A 110 -14.82 -11.23 -6.80
CA GLY A 110 -15.91 -12.04 -7.35
C GLY A 110 -15.56 -13.51 -7.59
N GLY A 111 -14.59 -14.07 -6.91
CA GLY A 111 -14.27 -15.49 -6.96
C GLY A 111 -12.79 -15.82 -7.04
N GLY A 112 -12.47 -17.10 -6.85
CA GLY A 112 -11.11 -17.59 -6.79
C GLY A 112 -10.51 -17.57 -5.39
N HIS A 113 -9.24 -17.90 -5.31
CA HIS A 113 -8.49 -17.95 -4.07
C HIS A 113 -8.14 -16.55 -3.59
N LEU A 114 -8.32 -16.28 -2.29
CA LEU A 114 -8.01 -14.99 -1.65
C LEU A 114 -8.80 -13.80 -2.25
N SER A 115 -10.05 -14.00 -2.64
CA SER A 115 -10.89 -12.93 -3.19
C SER A 115 -11.78 -12.28 -2.12
N ILE A 116 -12.24 -11.07 -2.44
CA ILE A 116 -13.42 -10.46 -1.84
C ILE A 116 -14.64 -10.76 -2.71
N GLU A 117 -15.80 -10.92 -2.11
CA GLU A 117 -17.05 -11.06 -2.85
C GLU A 117 -17.34 -9.78 -3.66
N GLN A 118 -17.82 -9.93 -4.90
CA GLN A 118 -18.08 -8.79 -5.78
C GLN A 118 -19.00 -7.75 -5.15
N ALA A 119 -20.09 -8.19 -4.54
CA ALA A 119 -21.05 -7.29 -3.89
C ALA A 119 -20.41 -6.48 -2.75
N GLU A 120 -19.49 -7.07 -1.99
CA GLU A 120 -18.77 -6.39 -0.92
C GLU A 120 -17.79 -5.35 -1.47
N PHE A 121 -17.10 -5.68 -2.55
CA PHE A 121 -16.22 -4.72 -3.24
C PHE A 121 -17.00 -3.55 -3.81
N GLU A 122 -18.14 -3.82 -4.47
CA GLU A 122 -19.02 -2.78 -5.01
C GLU A 122 -19.58 -1.88 -3.90
N ALA A 123 -20.01 -2.45 -2.76
CA ALA A 123 -20.49 -1.69 -1.62
C ALA A 123 -19.40 -0.76 -1.05
N LEU A 124 -18.15 -1.24 -0.93
CA LEU A 124 -17.03 -0.41 -0.53
C LEU A 124 -16.79 0.74 -1.53
N CYS A 125 -16.80 0.46 -2.83
CA CYS A 125 -16.63 1.48 -3.87
C CYS A 125 -17.73 2.55 -3.81
N HIS A 126 -18.99 2.15 -3.62
CA HIS A 126 -20.10 3.07 -3.43
C HIS A 126 -19.94 3.95 -2.19
N TYR A 127 -19.47 3.38 -1.09
CA TYR A 127 -19.17 4.16 0.11
C TYR A 127 -18.09 5.20 -0.17
N LEU A 128 -16.94 4.79 -0.74
CA LEU A 128 -15.83 5.69 -1.05
C LEU A 128 -16.24 6.81 -2.00
N GLN A 129 -17.10 6.54 -2.96
CA GLN A 129 -17.62 7.57 -3.86
C GLN A 129 -18.52 8.59 -3.14
N ARG A 130 -19.33 8.17 -2.18
CA ARG A 130 -20.15 9.10 -1.38
C ARG A 130 -19.30 9.97 -0.47
N GLU A 131 -18.23 9.39 0.09
CA GLU A 131 -17.35 10.05 1.06
C GLU A 131 -16.15 10.77 0.42
N LYS A 132 -16.17 11.02 -0.87
CA LYS A 132 -15.04 11.62 -1.62
C LYS A 132 -14.56 12.98 -1.10
N ASP A 133 -15.41 13.69 -0.37
CA ASP A 133 -15.07 14.99 0.22
C ASP A 133 -14.34 14.85 1.58
N THR A 134 -14.39 13.65 2.19
CA THR A 134 -13.77 13.34 3.48
C THR A 134 -12.71 12.24 3.39
N VAL A 135 -12.74 11.45 2.32
CA VAL A 135 -11.81 10.34 2.06
C VAL A 135 -11.17 10.55 0.70
N TRP A 136 -9.88 10.86 0.71
CA TRP A 136 -9.11 10.93 -0.52
C TRP A 136 -8.65 9.54 -0.94
N MET A 137 -9.06 9.10 -2.14
CA MET A 137 -8.65 7.84 -2.74
C MET A 137 -7.75 8.13 -3.96
N ALA A 138 -6.54 7.62 -3.92
CA ALA A 138 -5.55 7.80 -4.98
C ALA A 138 -4.59 6.59 -5.07
N PRO A 139 -3.84 6.43 -6.17
CA PRO A 139 -2.75 5.48 -6.26
C PRO A 139 -1.72 5.66 -5.13
N LEU A 140 -1.14 4.53 -4.67
CA LEU A 140 -0.20 4.52 -3.55
C LEU A 140 0.93 5.55 -3.70
N VAL A 141 1.51 5.66 -4.89
CA VAL A 141 2.62 6.58 -5.17
C VAL A 141 2.21 8.04 -5.05
N GLU A 142 0.97 8.39 -5.41
CA GLU A 142 0.47 9.77 -5.30
C GLU A 142 0.27 10.18 -3.84
N VAL A 143 -0.30 9.28 -3.02
CA VAL A 143 -0.44 9.54 -1.59
C VAL A 143 0.93 9.65 -0.92
N ALA A 144 1.87 8.76 -1.27
CA ALA A 144 3.24 8.82 -0.76
C ALA A 144 3.95 10.13 -1.12
N LEU A 145 3.78 10.60 -2.36
CA LEU A 145 4.34 11.87 -2.83
C LEU A 145 3.77 13.06 -2.06
N GLN A 146 2.45 13.09 -1.88
CA GLN A 146 1.78 14.14 -1.11
C GLN A 146 2.27 14.17 0.35
N LEU A 147 2.41 13.01 1.00
CA LEU A 147 2.93 12.92 2.36
C LEU A 147 4.40 13.36 2.43
N HIS A 148 5.22 12.96 1.47
CA HIS A 148 6.61 13.38 1.40
C HIS A 148 6.72 14.91 1.31
N GLN A 149 5.99 15.52 0.39
CA GLN A 149 5.99 16.98 0.20
C GLN A 149 5.49 17.72 1.45
N TRP A 150 4.42 17.21 2.08
CA TRP A 150 3.86 17.79 3.30
C TRP A 150 4.85 17.76 4.47
N ARG A 151 5.57 16.64 4.65
CA ARG A 151 6.62 16.52 5.67
C ARG A 151 7.81 17.48 5.44
N GLN A 152 8.16 17.74 4.17
CA GLN A 152 9.23 18.69 3.83
C GLN A 152 8.87 20.15 4.18
N GLN A 153 7.60 20.47 4.32
CA GLN A 153 7.14 21.80 4.72
C GLN A 153 7.19 22.03 6.26
N GLY A 154 7.72 21.09 7.02
CA GLY A 154 7.92 21.20 8.46
C GLY A 154 6.68 20.87 9.31
N ASN A 155 5.76 20.10 8.73
CA ASN A 155 4.57 19.58 9.42
C ASN A 155 4.83 18.20 10.04
#